data_8980b2235cddf523d5eb2e663ee04623
#
_entry.id   8980b2235cddf523d5eb2e663ee04623
#
_cell.length_a   1.000
_cell.length_b   1.000
_cell.length_c   1.000
_cell.angle_alpha   90.00
_cell.angle_beta   90.00
_cell.angle_gamma   90.00
#
_symmetry.space_group_name_H-M   'P 1'
#
loop_
_entity.id
_entity.type
_entity.pdbx_description
1 polymer ?
#
loop_
_entity_poly.entity_id
_entity_poly.type
_entity_poly.pdbx_seq_one_letter_code
_entity_poly.pdbx_strand_id
1 'polypeptide(L)'
;PLHTAEGSDFKALIFPDSQSSDYSVWRDTAVPAYERNQDAQFYINMGDLVDNGQDHYQWSAWFGAIEKMASAIPIAPIPGNHETYNRDWKVRFPEAYVHYFSLPDNGLKKYKNQFYTFDYGDIHFICLDTQFTEMEQFQPSLEADEVAWLKDDAAKTDKKWKIIVMHKDPLQYAFNPAVRSGDRQNGFSAEGE
;
A
#
# COMPACT_ATOMS: atom_id res chain seq x y z
N PRO A 1 -1.31 17.85 -0.17
CA PRO A 1 -1.25 17.41 -1.57
C PRO A 1 0.21 17.24 -1.97
N LEU A 2 0.51 16.12 -2.61
CA LEU A 2 1.79 15.91 -3.26
C LEU A 2 1.94 16.98 -4.34
N HIS A 3 2.94 17.85 -4.21
CA HIS A 3 3.22 18.83 -5.24
C HIS A 3 3.96 18.15 -6.37
N THR A 4 3.44 18.29 -7.59
CA THR A 4 4.17 17.92 -8.79
C THR A 4 5.34 18.88 -8.96
N ALA A 5 6.57 18.40 -8.78
CA ALA A 5 7.73 19.16 -9.16
C ALA A 5 7.75 19.27 -10.70
N GLU A 6 7.76 20.48 -11.23
CA GLU A 6 8.19 20.71 -12.59
C GLU A 6 9.70 20.47 -12.63
N GLY A 7 10.10 19.30 -13.08
CA GLY A 7 11.51 18.91 -13.13
C GLY A 7 11.64 17.40 -13.08
N SER A 8 12.66 16.87 -13.71
CA SER A 8 12.82 15.44 -13.94
C SER A 8 13.36 14.68 -12.72
N ASP A 9 14.05 15.34 -11.81
CA ASP A 9 14.76 14.64 -10.74
C ASP A 9 14.07 14.83 -9.38
N PHE A 10 13.69 13.73 -8.77
CA PHE A 10 13.19 13.69 -7.39
C PHE A 10 13.67 12.44 -6.67
N LYS A 11 13.54 12.43 -5.37
CA LYS A 11 13.84 11.30 -4.51
C LYS A 11 12.59 10.90 -3.73
N ALA A 12 12.30 9.60 -3.70
CA ALA A 12 11.30 9.01 -2.82
C ALA A 12 11.93 7.90 -1.99
N LEU A 13 11.44 7.70 -0.78
CA LEU A 13 11.80 6.55 0.04
C LEU A 13 10.73 5.47 -0.15
N ILE A 14 11.16 4.21 -0.22
CA ILE A 14 10.24 3.08 -0.40
C ILE A 14 10.52 2.07 0.71
N PHE A 15 9.48 1.72 1.45
CA PHE A 15 9.55 0.76 2.55
C PHE A 15 8.49 -0.32 2.37
N PRO A 16 8.86 -1.61 2.30
CA PRO A 16 7.92 -2.72 2.45
C PRO A 16 7.79 -3.10 3.92
N ASP A 17 6.73 -3.80 4.27
CA ASP A 17 6.61 -4.64 5.47
C ASP A 17 7.24 -4.02 6.73
N SER A 18 6.65 -2.95 7.24
CA SER A 18 7.13 -2.26 8.45
C SER A 18 6.51 -2.79 9.74
N GLN A 19 5.63 -3.80 9.64
CA GLN A 19 5.00 -4.45 10.79
C GLN A 19 6.03 -5.12 11.69
N SER A 20 5.78 -5.07 12.99
CA SER A 20 6.65 -5.69 14.00
C SER A 20 5.93 -5.76 15.34
N SER A 21 6.40 -6.65 16.21
CA SER A 21 6.06 -6.63 17.64
C SER A 21 6.79 -5.50 18.40
N ASP A 22 7.86 -4.97 17.82
CA ASP A 22 8.66 -3.86 18.36
C ASP A 22 8.94 -2.82 17.28
N TYR A 23 8.19 -1.72 17.30
CA TYR A 23 8.31 -0.62 16.32
C TYR A 23 9.58 0.23 16.48
N SER A 24 10.45 -0.08 17.44
CA SER A 24 11.80 0.48 17.46
C SER A 24 12.61 0.05 16.24
N VAL A 25 12.38 -1.16 15.73
CA VAL A 25 13.00 -1.66 14.49
C VAL A 25 12.57 -0.83 13.29
N TRP A 26 11.28 -0.51 13.19
CA TRP A 26 10.76 0.40 12.17
C TRP A 26 11.37 1.79 12.28
N ARG A 27 11.41 2.37 13.48
CA ARG A 27 12.07 3.65 13.73
C ARG A 27 13.53 3.63 13.29
N ASP A 28 14.30 2.61 13.70
CA ASP A 28 15.73 2.52 13.47
C ASP A 28 16.05 2.24 11.98
N THR A 29 15.05 1.87 11.19
CA THR A 29 15.15 1.75 9.73
C THR A 29 14.74 3.05 9.02
N ALA A 30 13.55 3.54 9.30
CA ALA A 30 12.95 4.64 8.55
C ALA A 30 13.58 6.00 8.88
N VAL A 31 13.83 6.27 10.17
CA VAL A 31 14.37 7.57 10.59
C VAL A 31 15.76 7.81 10.04
N PRO A 32 16.75 6.88 10.17
CA PRO A 32 18.05 7.07 9.54
C PRO A 32 18.02 7.12 8.01
N ALA A 33 17.09 6.39 7.37
CA ALA A 33 16.90 6.49 5.92
C ALA A 33 16.47 7.90 5.52
N TYR A 34 15.51 8.48 6.23
CA TYR A 34 15.08 9.86 6.02
C TYR A 34 16.16 10.88 6.34
N GLU A 35 16.89 10.72 7.46
CA GLU A 35 17.98 11.64 7.86
C GLU A 35 19.11 11.72 6.83
N ARG A 36 19.37 10.62 6.11
CA ARG A 36 20.33 10.59 5.01
C ARG A 36 19.77 11.11 3.68
N ASN A 37 18.45 11.28 3.59
CA ASN A 37 17.74 11.66 2.37
C ASN A 37 16.69 12.73 2.66
N GLN A 38 17.09 13.82 3.31
CA GLN A 38 16.18 14.92 3.68
C GLN A 38 15.62 15.67 2.47
N ASP A 39 16.17 15.42 1.30
CA ASP A 39 15.69 15.89 0.00
C ASP A 39 14.61 14.97 -0.61
N ALA A 40 14.23 13.89 0.07
CA ALA A 40 13.11 13.06 -0.35
C ALA A 40 11.79 13.85 -0.29
N GLN A 41 11.01 13.72 -1.36
CA GLN A 41 9.76 14.49 -1.53
C GLN A 41 8.55 13.79 -0.91
N PHE A 42 8.59 12.47 -0.83
CA PHE A 42 7.56 11.61 -0.24
C PHE A 42 8.12 10.23 0.08
N TYR A 43 7.34 9.42 0.75
CA TYR A 43 7.65 8.02 0.92
C TYR A 43 6.45 7.12 0.60
N ILE A 44 6.75 5.94 0.08
CA ILE A 44 5.78 4.87 -0.21
C ILE A 44 5.98 3.79 0.86
N ASN A 45 4.89 3.34 1.47
CA ASN A 45 4.88 2.10 2.25
C ASN A 45 4.01 1.06 1.55
N MET A 46 4.64 -0.07 1.21
CA MET A 46 4.06 -1.08 0.32
C MET A 46 3.25 -2.15 1.06
N GLY A 47 2.45 -1.74 2.05
CA GLY A 47 1.58 -2.62 2.82
C GLY A 47 2.26 -3.22 4.04
N ASP A 48 1.46 -3.92 4.84
CA ASP A 48 1.87 -4.50 6.11
C ASP A 48 2.57 -3.47 7.02
N LEU A 49 1.85 -2.38 7.29
CA LEU A 49 2.35 -1.28 8.12
C LEU A 49 2.42 -1.71 9.57
N VAL A 50 1.36 -2.39 10.03
CA VAL A 50 1.22 -2.91 11.39
C VAL A 50 0.95 -4.41 11.36
N ASP A 51 1.27 -5.10 12.45
CA ASP A 51 1.13 -6.55 12.55
C ASP A 51 -0.36 -6.99 12.64
N ASN A 52 -1.19 -6.19 13.31
CA ASN A 52 -2.65 -6.40 13.36
C ASN A 52 -3.39 -5.09 13.10
N GLY A 53 -3.99 -4.94 11.93
CA GLY A 53 -4.66 -3.72 11.48
C GLY A 53 -5.80 -3.24 12.37
N GLN A 54 -6.37 -4.09 13.21
CA GLN A 54 -7.42 -3.73 14.16
C GLN A 54 -6.88 -3.35 15.55
N ASP A 55 -5.56 -3.30 15.74
CA ASP A 55 -4.95 -2.93 17.01
C ASP A 55 -4.47 -1.46 17.00
N HIS A 56 -5.23 -0.58 17.63
CA HIS A 56 -4.91 0.86 17.72
C HIS A 56 -3.57 1.15 18.43
N TYR A 57 -3.12 0.28 19.34
CA TYR A 57 -1.82 0.46 20.00
C TYR A 57 -0.68 0.30 19.00
N GLN A 58 -0.80 -0.65 18.09
CA GLN A 58 0.20 -0.84 17.03
C GLN A 58 0.24 0.35 16.08
N TRP A 59 -0.91 0.87 15.65
CA TRP A 59 -0.96 2.09 14.86
C TRP A 59 -0.33 3.28 15.57
N SER A 60 -0.62 3.47 16.86
CA SER A 60 0.00 4.54 17.65
C SER A 60 1.52 4.37 17.74
N ALA A 61 2.01 3.16 17.93
CA ALA A 61 3.44 2.86 17.98
C ALA A 61 4.09 3.06 16.61
N TRP A 62 3.44 2.65 15.53
CA TRP A 62 3.90 2.81 14.16
C TRP A 62 4.07 4.30 13.80
N PHE A 63 3.04 5.12 14.02
CA PHE A 63 3.12 6.56 13.76
C PHE A 63 4.14 7.25 14.68
N GLY A 64 4.19 6.87 15.96
CA GLY A 64 5.16 7.41 16.91
C GLY A 64 6.61 7.10 16.52
N ALA A 65 6.87 5.93 15.94
CA ALA A 65 8.20 5.53 15.48
C ALA A 65 8.74 6.46 14.39
N ILE A 66 7.89 7.02 13.55
CA ILE A 66 8.27 7.83 12.38
C ILE A 66 7.76 9.28 12.46
N GLU A 67 7.36 9.77 13.63
CA GLU A 67 6.76 11.10 13.80
C GLU A 67 7.56 12.20 13.08
N LYS A 68 8.88 12.18 13.19
CA LYS A 68 9.77 13.16 12.55
C LYS A 68 9.68 13.12 11.02
N MET A 69 9.64 11.93 10.44
CA MET A 69 9.51 11.75 8.98
C MET A 69 8.09 12.05 8.50
N ALA A 70 7.09 11.50 9.19
CA ALA A 70 5.68 11.66 8.83
C ALA A 70 5.18 13.12 8.93
N SER A 71 5.80 13.93 9.80
CA SER A 71 5.51 15.37 9.88
C SER A 71 6.21 16.20 8.80
N ALA A 72 7.23 15.67 8.15
CA ALA A 72 8.06 16.39 7.20
C ALA A 72 7.71 16.11 5.74
N ILE A 73 7.44 14.85 5.38
CA ILE A 73 7.15 14.44 4.01
C ILE A 73 5.89 13.57 3.95
N PRO A 74 5.07 13.69 2.88
CA PRO A 74 3.84 12.91 2.74
C PRO A 74 4.10 11.43 2.51
N ILE A 75 3.14 10.61 2.97
CA ILE A 75 3.11 9.18 2.71
C ILE A 75 2.18 8.85 1.53
N ALA A 76 2.58 7.85 0.74
CA ALA A 76 1.74 7.15 -0.21
C ALA A 76 1.65 5.67 0.18
N PRO A 77 0.76 5.28 1.10
CA PRO A 77 0.65 3.90 1.57
C PRO A 77 -0.25 3.08 0.65
N ILE A 78 -0.04 1.76 0.63
CA ILE A 78 -1.03 0.79 0.17
C ILE A 78 -1.35 -0.19 1.30
N PRO A 79 -2.51 -0.86 1.30
CA PRO A 79 -2.80 -1.88 2.30
C PRO A 79 -2.05 -3.18 2.01
N GLY A 80 -1.63 -3.87 3.07
CA GLY A 80 -1.19 -5.25 3.05
C GLY A 80 -2.22 -6.18 3.70
N ASN A 81 -1.93 -7.47 3.80
CA ASN A 81 -2.85 -8.40 4.45
C ASN A 81 -2.94 -8.20 5.97
N HIS A 82 -1.86 -7.73 6.60
CA HIS A 82 -1.85 -7.46 8.03
C HIS A 82 -2.80 -6.33 8.43
N GLU A 83 -3.10 -5.38 7.58
CA GLU A 83 -4.12 -4.36 7.81
C GLU A 83 -5.51 -4.97 7.98
N THR A 84 -5.75 -6.16 7.44
CA THR A 84 -7.03 -6.88 7.55
C THR A 84 -7.13 -7.76 8.78
N TYR A 85 -6.04 -8.05 9.50
CA TYR A 85 -6.09 -8.97 10.64
C TYR A 85 -6.42 -8.27 11.95
N ASN A 86 -7.25 -8.95 12.76
CA ASN A 86 -7.42 -8.62 14.17
C ASN A 86 -6.40 -9.38 15.04
N ARG A 87 -6.41 -9.14 16.35
CA ARG A 87 -5.49 -9.76 17.32
C ARG A 87 -5.62 -11.29 17.43
N ASP A 88 -6.73 -11.86 16.93
CA ASP A 88 -6.96 -13.31 16.84
C ASP A 88 -6.59 -13.87 15.46
N TRP A 89 -5.89 -13.09 14.64
CA TRP A 89 -5.50 -13.42 13.26
C TRP A 89 -6.69 -13.75 12.35
N LYS A 90 -7.85 -13.18 12.63
CA LYS A 90 -9.04 -13.32 11.79
C LYS A 90 -9.17 -12.11 10.89
N VAL A 91 -9.48 -12.38 9.64
CA VAL A 91 -9.71 -11.34 8.63
C VAL A 91 -10.91 -10.47 9.03
N ARG A 92 -10.73 -9.16 8.91
CA ARG A 92 -11.73 -8.10 9.10
C ARG A 92 -11.55 -7.06 8.01
N PHE A 93 -12.59 -6.28 7.76
CA PHE A 93 -12.44 -5.09 6.94
C PHE A 93 -11.41 -4.14 7.57
N PRO A 94 -10.45 -3.56 6.80
CA PRO A 94 -9.35 -2.76 7.33
C PRO A 94 -9.79 -1.34 7.71
N GLU A 95 -10.76 -1.21 8.63
CA GLU A 95 -11.39 0.07 9.00
C GLU A 95 -10.36 1.10 9.50
N ALA A 96 -9.38 0.67 10.28
CA ALA A 96 -8.37 1.56 10.81
C ALA A 96 -7.51 2.16 9.69
N TYR A 97 -7.03 1.33 8.75
CA TYR A 97 -6.28 1.80 7.59
C TYR A 97 -7.09 2.82 6.78
N VAL A 98 -8.30 2.47 6.40
CA VAL A 98 -9.20 3.35 5.61
C VAL A 98 -9.50 4.66 6.34
N HIS A 99 -9.50 4.65 7.69
CA HIS A 99 -9.75 5.83 8.51
C HIS A 99 -8.50 6.72 8.68
N TYR A 100 -7.31 6.12 8.90
CA TYR A 100 -6.09 6.88 9.16
C TYR A 100 -5.55 7.61 7.92
N PHE A 101 -5.77 7.06 6.74
CA PHE A 101 -5.22 7.64 5.52
C PHE A 101 -6.29 8.35 4.68
N SER A 102 -6.00 9.62 4.33
CA SER A 102 -6.80 10.40 3.36
C SER A 102 -6.06 10.42 2.04
N LEU A 103 -6.40 9.49 1.18
CA LEU A 103 -5.74 9.28 -0.12
C LEU A 103 -6.46 10.04 -1.24
N PRO A 104 -5.84 10.19 -2.43
CA PRO A 104 -6.49 10.78 -3.60
C PRO A 104 -7.82 10.08 -3.92
N ASP A 105 -8.88 10.87 -4.15
CA ASP A 105 -10.24 10.36 -4.45
C ASP A 105 -10.41 10.19 -5.96
N ASN A 106 -9.54 9.40 -6.57
CA ASN A 106 -9.52 9.09 -8.01
C ASN A 106 -9.65 7.59 -8.31
N GLY A 107 -9.74 6.76 -7.27
CA GLY A 107 -10.20 5.38 -7.36
C GLY A 107 -11.73 5.29 -7.51
N LEU A 108 -12.28 4.12 -7.29
CA LEU A 108 -13.73 3.93 -7.28
C LEU A 108 -14.31 4.29 -5.89
N LYS A 109 -15.40 5.07 -5.86
CA LYS A 109 -16.00 5.55 -4.60
C LYS A 109 -16.29 4.46 -3.55
N LYS A 110 -16.68 3.26 -4.01
CA LYS A 110 -16.97 2.13 -3.12
C LYS A 110 -15.72 1.54 -2.46
N TYR A 111 -14.54 1.89 -2.95
CA TYR A 111 -13.23 1.46 -2.45
C TYR A 111 -12.37 2.64 -2.02
N LYS A 112 -13.01 3.63 -1.42
CA LYS A 112 -12.32 4.84 -0.96
C LYS A 112 -11.15 4.49 -0.02
N ASN A 113 -10.01 5.14 -0.26
CA ASN A 113 -8.75 4.96 0.48
C ASN A 113 -8.14 3.55 0.37
N GLN A 114 -8.52 2.72 -0.62
CA GLN A 114 -7.93 1.40 -0.83
C GLN A 114 -6.94 1.42 -1.99
N PHE A 115 -7.35 1.90 -3.15
CA PHE A 115 -6.46 2.08 -4.30
C PHE A 115 -6.65 3.45 -4.96
N TYR A 116 -5.59 3.98 -5.54
CA TYR A 116 -5.55 5.34 -6.09
C TYR A 116 -4.34 5.55 -6.98
N THR A 117 -4.31 6.69 -7.67
CA THR A 117 -3.13 7.12 -8.43
C THR A 117 -2.67 8.51 -8.02
N PHE A 118 -1.42 8.83 -8.32
CA PHE A 118 -0.90 10.18 -8.26
C PHE A 118 0.25 10.36 -9.24
N ASP A 119 0.42 11.59 -9.71
CA ASP A 119 1.52 11.95 -10.59
C ASP A 119 2.63 12.66 -9.81
N TYR A 120 3.86 12.32 -10.11
CA TYR A 120 5.02 13.08 -9.66
C TYR A 120 6.09 13.14 -10.77
N GLY A 121 6.44 14.35 -11.21
CA GLY A 121 7.30 14.53 -12.38
C GLY A 121 6.74 13.82 -13.62
N ASP A 122 7.56 13.01 -14.26
CA ASP A 122 7.21 12.23 -15.46
C ASP A 122 6.61 10.85 -15.13
N ILE A 123 6.30 10.61 -13.87
CA ILE A 123 5.85 9.29 -13.39
C ILE A 123 4.39 9.36 -12.96
N HIS A 124 3.64 8.38 -13.41
CA HIS A 124 2.31 8.05 -12.93
C HIS A 124 2.41 6.85 -11.99
N PHE A 125 2.13 7.06 -10.69
CA PHE A 125 2.12 6.02 -9.68
C PHE A 125 0.71 5.45 -9.55
N ILE A 126 0.59 4.14 -9.63
CA ILE A 126 -0.65 3.39 -9.51
C ILE A 126 -0.54 2.51 -8.26
N CYS A 127 -1.27 2.88 -7.22
CA CYS A 127 -1.24 2.21 -5.91
C CYS A 127 -2.44 1.27 -5.80
N LEU A 128 -2.18 -0.03 -5.69
CA LEU A 128 -3.20 -1.09 -5.73
C LEU A 128 -3.46 -1.71 -4.35
N ASP A 129 -4.70 -2.18 -4.14
CA ASP A 129 -5.08 -3.05 -3.04
C ASP A 129 -5.13 -4.51 -3.52
N THR A 130 -4.08 -5.25 -3.29
CA THR A 130 -3.97 -6.63 -3.74
C THR A 130 -4.42 -7.67 -2.69
N GLN A 131 -5.28 -7.27 -1.75
CA GLN A 131 -5.78 -8.14 -0.67
C GLN A 131 -7.10 -8.85 -1.06
N PHE A 132 -7.22 -9.31 -2.29
CA PHE A 132 -8.45 -9.84 -2.86
C PHE A 132 -9.03 -11.00 -2.06
N THR A 133 -8.19 -11.92 -1.63
CA THR A 133 -8.61 -13.09 -0.83
C THR A 133 -9.16 -12.68 0.54
N GLU A 134 -8.48 -11.78 1.22
CA GLU A 134 -8.90 -11.27 2.53
C GLU A 134 -10.19 -10.46 2.41
N MET A 135 -10.34 -9.75 1.30
CA MET A 135 -11.48 -8.86 1.07
C MET A 135 -12.69 -9.55 0.44
N GLU A 136 -12.58 -10.81 -0.03
CA GLU A 136 -13.63 -11.53 -0.74
C GLU A 136 -14.99 -11.51 -0.01
N GLN A 137 -14.98 -11.71 1.32
CA GLN A 137 -16.22 -11.70 2.11
C GLN A 137 -16.84 -10.31 2.31
N PHE A 138 -16.08 -9.24 2.13
CA PHE A 138 -16.53 -7.86 2.33
C PHE A 138 -16.77 -7.15 1.01
N GLN A 139 -15.93 -7.43 0.03
CA GLN A 139 -15.90 -6.74 -1.27
C GLN A 139 -15.62 -7.75 -2.39
N PRO A 140 -16.55 -8.67 -2.69
CA PRO A 140 -16.32 -9.80 -3.61
C PRO A 140 -16.01 -9.38 -5.06
N SER A 141 -16.24 -8.13 -5.43
CA SER A 141 -15.91 -7.61 -6.76
C SER A 141 -14.68 -6.72 -6.78
N LEU A 142 -13.90 -6.65 -5.69
CA LEU A 142 -12.74 -5.76 -5.58
C LEU A 142 -11.75 -5.99 -6.74
N GLU A 143 -11.32 -7.22 -6.95
CA GLU A 143 -10.36 -7.57 -7.99
C GLU A 143 -10.83 -7.17 -9.40
N ALA A 144 -12.03 -7.60 -9.79
CA ALA A 144 -12.57 -7.30 -11.11
C ALA A 144 -12.74 -5.79 -11.35
N ASP A 145 -13.20 -5.08 -10.33
CA ASP A 145 -13.39 -3.62 -10.41
C ASP A 145 -12.07 -2.87 -10.46
N GLU A 146 -11.08 -3.28 -9.65
CA GLU A 146 -9.77 -2.65 -9.63
C GLU A 146 -9.00 -2.91 -10.93
N VAL A 147 -9.05 -4.13 -11.48
CA VAL A 147 -8.46 -4.46 -12.78
C VAL A 147 -9.10 -3.64 -13.91
N ALA A 148 -10.42 -3.48 -13.90
CA ALA A 148 -11.09 -2.63 -14.89
C ALA A 148 -10.69 -1.16 -14.76
N TRP A 149 -10.63 -0.65 -13.52
CA TRP A 149 -10.19 0.72 -13.23
C TRP A 149 -8.73 0.92 -13.63
N LEU A 150 -7.82 0.00 -13.29
CA LEU A 150 -6.40 0.05 -13.65
C LEU A 150 -6.20 0.16 -15.16
N LYS A 151 -6.92 -0.65 -15.95
CA LYS A 151 -6.84 -0.60 -17.42
C LYS A 151 -7.29 0.75 -17.98
N ASP A 152 -8.37 1.30 -17.43
CA ASP A 152 -8.92 2.59 -17.84
C ASP A 152 -8.00 3.76 -17.44
N ASP A 153 -7.49 3.75 -16.22
CA ASP A 153 -6.58 4.77 -15.69
C ASP A 153 -5.23 4.77 -16.43
N ALA A 154 -4.61 3.61 -16.58
CA ALA A 154 -3.34 3.45 -17.29
C ALA A 154 -3.42 3.83 -18.78
N ALA A 155 -4.60 3.76 -19.39
CA ALA A 155 -4.83 4.20 -20.77
C ALA A 155 -5.01 5.72 -20.91
N LYS A 156 -5.40 6.42 -19.84
CA LYS A 156 -5.67 7.87 -19.85
C LYS A 156 -4.44 8.73 -19.59
N THR A 157 -3.44 8.19 -18.88
CA THR A 157 -2.25 8.94 -18.55
C THR A 157 -1.28 9.04 -19.73
N ASP A 158 -0.74 10.22 -19.95
CA ASP A 158 0.33 10.51 -20.95
C ASP A 158 1.73 10.53 -20.31
N LYS A 159 1.83 10.24 -19.02
CA LYS A 159 3.12 10.21 -18.32
C LYS A 159 4.07 9.19 -18.94
N LYS A 160 5.33 9.55 -18.99
CA LYS A 160 6.41 8.77 -19.59
C LYS A 160 6.60 7.41 -18.91
N TRP A 161 6.46 7.38 -17.60
CA TRP A 161 6.60 6.18 -16.78
C TRP A 161 5.34 5.87 -16.01
N LYS A 162 5.00 4.59 -15.93
CA LYS A 162 3.94 4.07 -15.07
C LYS A 162 4.59 3.13 -14.07
N ILE A 163 4.45 3.44 -12.78
CA ILE A 163 4.96 2.59 -11.69
C ILE A 163 3.77 2.04 -10.92
N ILE A 164 3.64 0.73 -10.91
CA ILE A 164 2.62 0.04 -10.13
C ILE A 164 3.21 -0.30 -8.77
N VAL A 165 2.52 0.10 -7.72
CA VAL A 165 2.85 -0.19 -6.32
C VAL A 165 1.83 -1.20 -5.81
N MET A 166 2.30 -2.36 -5.36
CA MET A 166 1.47 -3.44 -4.85
C MET A 166 2.17 -4.17 -3.71
N HIS A 167 1.39 -4.77 -2.81
CA HIS A 167 1.94 -5.54 -1.70
C HIS A 167 2.22 -6.98 -2.12
N LYS A 168 1.21 -7.68 -2.64
CA LYS A 168 1.35 -9.06 -3.11
C LYS A 168 1.77 -9.12 -4.57
N ASP A 169 2.84 -9.87 -4.87
CA ASP A 169 3.31 -10.09 -6.22
C ASP A 169 2.45 -11.15 -6.93
N PRO A 170 1.69 -10.78 -7.98
CA PRO A 170 0.83 -11.71 -8.69
C PRO A 170 1.62 -12.82 -9.39
N LEU A 171 2.82 -12.54 -9.87
CA LEU A 171 3.62 -13.52 -10.60
C LEU A 171 4.17 -14.60 -9.68
N GLN A 172 4.66 -14.22 -8.50
CA GLN A 172 5.14 -15.17 -7.50
C GLN A 172 4.04 -16.15 -7.10
N TYR A 173 2.85 -15.65 -6.84
CA TYR A 173 1.72 -16.46 -6.42
C TYR A 173 1.13 -17.28 -7.57
N ALA A 174 1.07 -16.73 -8.78
CA ALA A 174 0.59 -17.45 -9.96
C ALA A 174 1.45 -18.68 -10.30
N PHE A 175 2.76 -18.59 -10.10
CA PHE A 175 3.69 -19.66 -10.44
C PHE A 175 4.13 -20.55 -9.26
N ASN A 176 3.74 -20.21 -8.03
CA ASN A 176 4.07 -21.01 -6.87
C ASN A 176 3.14 -22.23 -6.76
N PRO A 177 3.66 -23.50 -6.85
CA PRO A 177 2.82 -24.70 -6.77
C PRO A 177 2.07 -24.85 -5.45
N ALA A 178 2.62 -24.36 -4.34
CA ALA A 178 1.96 -24.41 -3.02
C ALA A 178 0.70 -23.52 -2.99
N VAL A 179 0.72 -22.37 -3.64
CA VAL A 179 -0.43 -21.47 -3.76
C VAL A 179 -1.46 -22.05 -4.72
N ARG A 180 -1.02 -22.65 -5.83
CA ARG A 180 -1.90 -23.36 -6.78
C ARG A 180 -2.66 -24.53 -6.20
N SER A 181 -2.17 -25.14 -5.12
CA SER A 181 -2.84 -26.28 -4.46
C SER A 181 -3.99 -25.90 -3.53
N GLY A 182 -4.37 -24.62 -3.45
CA GLY A 182 -5.58 -24.17 -2.74
C GLY A 182 -5.33 -23.39 -1.45
N ASP A 183 -4.10 -23.10 -1.10
CA ASP A 183 -3.79 -22.16 -0.01
C ASP A 183 -3.92 -20.70 -0.53
N ARG A 184 -5.17 -20.22 -0.55
CA ARG A 184 -5.51 -18.86 -1.01
C ARG A 184 -5.25 -17.79 0.03
N GLN A 185 -4.64 -18.12 1.17
CA GLN A 185 -4.49 -17.18 2.29
C GLN A 185 -3.48 -16.05 1.99
N ASN A 186 -2.63 -16.20 0.99
CA ASN A 186 -1.51 -15.29 0.76
C ASN A 186 -1.34 -14.83 -0.69
N GLY A 187 -2.36 -14.73 -1.51
CA GLY A 187 -2.12 -14.27 -2.88
C GLY A 187 -3.31 -14.23 -3.82
N PHE A 188 -3.04 -13.79 -5.00
CA PHE A 188 -3.94 -13.83 -6.14
C PHE A 188 -4.48 -15.24 -6.37
N SER A 189 -5.61 -15.36 -7.07
CA SER A 189 -6.15 -16.65 -7.47
C SER A 189 -5.07 -17.49 -8.16
N ALA A 190 -5.18 -18.82 -8.04
CA ALA A 190 -4.20 -19.76 -8.61
C ALA A 190 -4.00 -19.63 -10.13
N GLU A 191 -4.75 -18.76 -10.78
CA GLU A 191 -4.77 -18.54 -12.21
C GLU A 191 -3.99 -17.29 -12.65
N GLY A 192 -3.49 -16.48 -11.70
CA GLY A 192 -2.61 -15.36 -12.00
C GLY A 192 -3.25 -14.29 -12.88
N GLU A 193 -4.51 -14.00 -12.63
CA GLU A 193 -5.32 -13.01 -13.38
C GLU A 193 -4.87 -11.56 -13.17
#